data_d493dadbf4f2e88eb848fcd561e5705b
#
_entry.id   d493dadbf4f2e88eb848fcd561e5705b
#
_cell.length_a   1.000
_cell.length_b   1.000
_cell.length_c   1.000
_cell.angle_alpha   90.00
_cell.angle_beta   90.00
_cell.angle_gamma   90.00
#
_symmetry.space_group_name_H-M   'P 1'
#
loop_
_entity.id
_entity.type
_entity.pdbx_description
1 polymer ?
#
loop_
_entity_poly.entity_id
_entity_poly.type
_entity_poly.pdbx_seq_one_letter_code
_entity_poly.pdbx_strand_id
1 'polypeptide(L)'
;MAIDPLAYLIQAAAEKNIGVHAWLNPYKVTRGSADNPAFDLSYMVEDNPLRQYPQILVYHANGEVFMNPGEPQSQELILQAVEELVENYDLAGIHYDDYFYPDGDFEDGETYAKYGAGYASIEDWRRNNVDTLIKETYDLVKASGKDMLFGVSPSGVWADKASNPLGSDTYGGTESYYRHYADSRKWVKE
;
A
#
# COMPACT_ATOMS: atom_id res chain seq x y z
N MET A 1 11.93 29.18 10.87
CA MET A 1 10.56 28.69 10.66
C MET A 1 10.67 27.52 9.72
N ALA A 2 10.29 26.31 10.13
CA ALA A 2 10.27 25.16 9.24
C ALA A 2 9.14 25.37 8.22
N ILE A 3 9.43 25.20 6.94
CA ILE A 3 8.41 25.26 5.88
C ILE A 3 7.81 23.87 5.80
N ASP A 4 6.47 23.78 5.83
CA ASP A 4 5.76 22.57 5.47
C ASP A 4 5.63 22.51 3.93
N PRO A 5 6.36 21.61 3.24
CA PRO A 5 6.37 21.59 1.78
C PRO A 5 5.02 21.17 1.19
N LEU A 6 4.29 20.29 1.88
CA LEU A 6 2.99 19.81 1.40
C LEU A 6 1.93 20.89 1.51
N ALA A 7 1.84 21.56 2.65
CA ALA A 7 0.94 22.70 2.83
C ALA A 7 1.21 23.81 1.80
N TYR A 8 2.49 24.12 1.56
CA TYR A 8 2.88 25.10 0.55
C TYR A 8 2.45 24.68 -0.87
N LEU A 9 2.68 23.40 -1.23
CA LEU A 9 2.30 22.87 -2.54
C LEU A 9 0.78 22.95 -2.75
N ILE A 10 -0.01 22.53 -1.75
CA ILE A 10 -1.46 22.58 -1.82
C ILE A 10 -1.96 24.01 -2.04
N GLN A 11 -1.43 24.97 -1.28
CA GLN A 11 -1.80 26.39 -1.44
C GLN A 11 -1.45 26.92 -2.84
N ALA A 12 -0.23 26.66 -3.32
CA ALA A 12 0.21 27.14 -4.63
C ALA A 12 -0.57 26.50 -5.79
N ALA A 13 -0.96 25.22 -5.66
CA ALA A 13 -1.78 24.52 -6.62
C ALA A 13 -3.22 25.04 -6.66
N ALA A 14 -3.80 25.33 -5.49
CA ALA A 14 -5.15 25.89 -5.36
C ALA A 14 -5.30 27.23 -6.09
N GLU A 15 -4.26 28.10 -6.08
CA GLU A 15 -4.24 29.35 -6.86
C GLU A 15 -4.37 29.13 -8.38
N LYS A 16 -4.12 27.91 -8.84
CA LYS A 16 -4.22 27.48 -10.25
C LYS A 16 -5.40 26.56 -10.54
N ASN A 17 -6.29 26.35 -9.57
CA ASN A 17 -7.39 25.38 -9.62
C ASN A 17 -6.88 23.96 -9.88
N ILE A 18 -5.76 23.57 -9.28
CA ILE A 18 -5.17 22.22 -9.38
C ILE A 18 -5.37 21.50 -8.03
N GLY A 19 -6.05 20.37 -8.06
CA GLY A 19 -6.17 19.49 -6.90
C GLY A 19 -4.88 18.68 -6.67
N VAL A 20 -4.44 18.60 -5.43
CA VAL A 20 -3.26 17.81 -5.04
C VAL A 20 -3.72 16.49 -4.44
N HIS A 21 -3.19 15.38 -4.93
CA HIS A 21 -3.37 14.05 -4.35
C HIS A 21 -2.09 13.61 -3.65
N ALA A 22 -2.21 13.07 -2.44
CA ALA A 22 -1.10 12.39 -1.78
C ALA A 22 -0.97 10.99 -2.36
N TRP A 23 0.14 10.74 -3.05
CA TRP A 23 0.46 9.42 -3.60
C TRP A 23 1.35 8.67 -2.61
N LEU A 24 0.85 7.54 -2.11
CA LEU A 24 1.49 6.68 -1.14
C LEU A 24 1.79 5.31 -1.74
N ASN A 25 2.95 4.76 -1.37
CA ASN A 25 3.24 3.34 -1.50
C ASN A 25 3.06 2.73 -0.10
N PRO A 26 1.96 2.03 0.17
CA PRO A 26 1.56 1.78 1.56
C PRO A 26 2.52 0.87 2.32
N TYR A 27 3.07 -0.18 1.70
CA TYR A 27 3.85 -1.17 2.43
C TYR A 27 5.36 -1.07 2.21
N LYS A 28 5.81 -0.37 1.18
CA LYS A 28 7.23 -0.31 0.82
C LYS A 28 7.99 0.67 1.69
N VAL A 29 8.94 0.17 2.47
CA VAL A 29 9.75 0.98 3.39
C VAL A 29 10.97 1.57 2.68
N THR A 30 11.66 0.79 1.85
CA THR A 30 12.85 1.25 1.12
C THR A 30 12.85 0.78 -0.32
N ARG A 31 13.59 1.52 -1.15
CA ARG A 31 14.02 1.04 -2.46
C ARG A 31 15.32 0.27 -2.27
N GLY A 32 15.29 -1.04 -2.53
CA GLY A 32 16.50 -1.85 -2.65
C GLY A 32 17.25 -1.52 -3.92
N SER A 33 18.56 -1.65 -3.89
CA SER A 33 19.37 -1.89 -5.08
C SER A 33 20.37 -2.97 -4.73
N ALA A 34 20.78 -3.77 -5.70
CA ALA A 34 21.83 -4.78 -5.52
C ALA A 34 23.16 -4.19 -4.99
N ASP A 35 23.34 -2.89 -5.14
CA ASP A 35 24.53 -2.14 -4.72
C ASP A 35 24.34 -1.40 -3.37
N ASN A 36 23.16 -1.50 -2.75
CA ASN A 36 22.90 -0.84 -1.47
C ASN A 36 23.19 -1.80 -0.30
N PRO A 37 23.90 -1.34 0.75
CA PRO A 37 24.05 -2.14 1.96
C PRO A 37 22.66 -2.46 2.53
N ALA A 38 22.57 -3.60 3.23
CA ALA A 38 21.34 -4.00 3.91
C ALA A 38 20.76 -2.81 4.69
N PHE A 39 19.48 -2.56 4.49
CA PHE A 39 18.77 -1.52 5.22
C PHE A 39 18.90 -1.75 6.73
N ASP A 40 19.25 -0.70 7.44
CA ASP A 40 19.36 -0.72 8.90
C ASP A 40 18.38 0.33 9.46
N LEU A 41 17.56 -0.07 10.43
CA LEU A 41 16.61 0.82 11.11
C LEU A 41 17.28 2.04 11.76
N SER A 42 18.59 1.96 12.06
CA SER A 42 19.35 3.11 12.59
C SER A 42 19.44 4.29 11.62
N TYR A 43 19.21 4.07 10.33
CA TYR A 43 19.13 5.15 9.33
C TYR A 43 17.84 5.98 9.41
N MET A 44 16.81 5.46 10.10
CA MET A 44 15.59 6.21 10.36
C MET A 44 15.79 7.15 11.56
N VAL A 45 15.06 8.25 11.58
CA VAL A 45 14.98 9.14 12.76
C VAL A 45 14.50 8.37 14.00
N GLU A 46 14.89 8.82 15.18
CA GLU A 46 14.65 8.07 16.43
C GLU A 46 13.18 7.87 16.74
N ASP A 47 12.34 8.83 16.38
CA ASP A 47 10.89 8.83 16.59
C ASP A 47 10.11 8.14 15.47
N ASN A 48 10.78 7.56 14.44
CA ASN A 48 10.08 6.82 13.40
C ASN A 48 9.36 5.60 13.99
N PRO A 49 8.02 5.47 13.79
CA PRO A 49 7.24 4.37 14.36
C PRO A 49 7.78 2.96 14.00
N LEU A 50 8.35 2.77 12.83
CA LEU A 50 8.90 1.47 12.39
C LEU A 50 10.04 0.98 13.29
N ARG A 51 10.75 1.87 14.00
CA ARG A 51 11.79 1.46 14.96
C ARG A 51 11.22 0.72 16.18
N GLN A 52 9.94 0.94 16.48
CA GLN A 52 9.23 0.27 17.58
C GLN A 52 8.69 -1.10 17.17
N TYR A 53 8.55 -1.35 15.86
CA TYR A 53 7.95 -2.57 15.32
C TYR A 53 8.85 -3.27 14.30
N PRO A 54 10.13 -3.57 14.63
CA PRO A 54 11.05 -4.21 13.68
C PRO A 54 10.54 -5.59 13.19
N GLN A 55 9.70 -6.25 13.96
CA GLN A 55 9.14 -7.56 13.66
C GLN A 55 8.12 -7.56 12.50
N ILE A 56 7.61 -6.39 12.10
CA ILE A 56 6.71 -6.29 10.95
C ILE A 56 7.45 -6.13 9.63
N LEU A 57 8.78 -6.00 9.66
CA LEU A 57 9.59 -5.78 8.45
C LEU A 57 9.96 -7.09 7.79
N VAL A 58 9.77 -7.16 6.49
CA VAL A 58 10.21 -8.26 5.63
C VAL A 58 11.29 -7.74 4.70
N TYR A 59 12.46 -8.41 4.73
CA TYR A 59 13.61 -8.11 3.89
C TYR A 59 13.54 -8.98 2.64
N HIS A 60 13.18 -8.38 1.53
CA HIS A 60 13.02 -9.09 0.27
C HIS A 60 14.38 -9.35 -0.41
N ALA A 61 14.46 -10.43 -1.20
CA ALA A 61 15.70 -10.88 -1.84
C ALA A 61 16.33 -9.84 -2.79
N ASN A 62 15.55 -8.90 -3.32
CA ASN A 62 16.03 -7.82 -4.17
C ASN A 62 16.61 -6.63 -3.37
N GLY A 63 16.74 -6.74 -2.05
CA GLY A 63 17.23 -5.68 -1.15
C GLY A 63 16.18 -4.63 -0.75
N GLU A 64 14.95 -4.77 -1.20
CA GLU A 64 13.85 -3.93 -0.72
C GLU A 64 13.36 -4.40 0.65
N VAL A 65 12.81 -3.46 1.42
CA VAL A 65 12.17 -3.76 2.71
C VAL A 65 10.72 -3.34 2.66
N PHE A 66 9.85 -4.21 3.12
CA PHE A 66 8.41 -4.00 3.18
C PHE A 66 7.91 -4.15 4.62
N MET A 67 6.87 -3.42 4.95
CA MET A 67 6.00 -3.83 6.05
C MET A 67 5.19 -5.05 5.62
N ASN A 68 5.07 -6.05 6.48
CA ASN A 68 4.28 -7.25 6.21
C ASN A 68 2.78 -6.90 6.17
N PRO A 69 2.09 -7.04 5.02
CA PRO A 69 0.67 -6.68 4.92
C PRO A 69 -0.26 -7.53 5.82
N GLY A 70 0.19 -8.69 6.24
CA GLY A 70 -0.54 -9.57 7.14
C GLY A 70 -0.39 -9.26 8.62
N GLU A 71 0.49 -8.34 8.99
CA GLU A 71 0.63 -7.89 10.38
C GLU A 71 -0.33 -6.72 10.66
N PRO A 72 -1.20 -6.80 11.68
CA PRO A 72 -2.15 -5.73 12.02
C PRO A 72 -1.47 -4.37 12.24
N GLN A 73 -0.28 -4.35 12.86
CA GLN A 73 0.50 -3.15 13.06
C GLN A 73 0.88 -2.44 11.75
N SER A 74 1.12 -3.20 10.68
CA SER A 74 1.43 -2.60 9.37
C SER A 74 0.24 -1.79 8.85
N GLN A 75 -0.96 -2.34 8.93
CA GLN A 75 -2.18 -1.66 8.51
C GLN A 75 -2.49 -0.46 9.40
N GLU A 76 -2.36 -0.61 10.72
CA GLU A 76 -2.56 0.46 11.68
C GLU A 76 -1.66 1.67 11.40
N LEU A 77 -0.35 1.45 11.18
CA LEU A 77 0.60 2.53 10.87
C LEU A 77 0.27 3.24 9.56
N ILE A 78 -0.17 2.50 8.54
CA ILE A 78 -0.56 3.09 7.27
C ILE A 78 -1.83 3.94 7.44
N LEU A 79 -2.83 3.43 8.13
CA LEU A 79 -4.08 4.14 8.38
C LEU A 79 -3.85 5.40 9.22
N GLN A 80 -3.00 5.35 10.24
CA GLN A 80 -2.59 6.53 11.02
C GLN A 80 -1.95 7.61 10.14
N ALA A 81 -1.07 7.22 9.20
CA ALA A 81 -0.46 8.16 8.27
C ALA A 81 -1.50 8.77 7.31
N VAL A 82 -2.48 7.98 6.86
CA VAL A 82 -3.59 8.49 6.02
C VAL A 82 -4.47 9.44 6.83
N GLU A 83 -4.81 9.08 8.08
CA GLU A 83 -5.61 9.92 8.98
C GLU A 83 -4.95 11.28 9.20
N GLU A 84 -3.63 11.29 9.48
CA GLU A 84 -2.85 12.52 9.60
C GLU A 84 -2.95 13.40 8.35
N LEU A 85 -2.83 12.81 7.15
CA LEU A 85 -2.98 13.53 5.90
C LEU A 85 -4.39 14.08 5.70
N VAL A 86 -5.39 13.26 5.98
CA VAL A 86 -6.80 13.62 5.84
C VAL A 86 -7.19 14.73 6.81
N GLU A 87 -6.70 14.70 8.05
CA GLU A 87 -7.04 15.68 9.06
C GLU A 87 -6.35 17.03 8.84
N ASN A 88 -5.05 17.00 8.51
CA ASN A 88 -4.21 18.20 8.55
C ASN A 88 -4.08 18.94 7.21
N TYR A 89 -4.52 18.31 6.09
CA TYR A 89 -4.31 18.89 4.76
C TYR A 89 -5.60 18.95 3.94
N ASP A 90 -5.69 19.97 3.10
CA ASP A 90 -6.78 20.15 2.13
C ASP A 90 -6.41 19.47 0.80
N LEU A 91 -6.34 18.16 0.83
CA LEU A 91 -6.03 17.31 -0.32
C LEU A 91 -7.28 17.06 -1.17
N ALA A 92 -7.11 17.01 -2.48
CA ALA A 92 -8.15 16.56 -3.40
C ALA A 92 -8.30 15.01 -3.39
N GLY A 93 -7.30 14.29 -2.92
CA GLY A 93 -7.39 12.84 -2.79
C GLY A 93 -6.17 12.18 -2.17
N ILE A 94 -6.38 10.92 -1.80
CA ILE A 94 -5.34 9.95 -1.45
C ILE A 94 -5.23 8.94 -2.58
N HIS A 95 -4.01 8.54 -2.92
CA HIS A 95 -3.75 7.62 -4.02
C HIS A 95 -2.74 6.55 -3.60
N TYR A 96 -3.08 5.28 -3.80
CA TYR A 96 -2.15 4.15 -3.69
C TYR A 96 -1.70 3.68 -5.07
N ASP A 97 -0.42 3.28 -5.17
CA ASP A 97 0.08 2.53 -6.32
C ASP A 97 -0.22 1.02 -6.21
N ASP A 98 0.54 0.16 -6.91
CA ASP A 98 0.28 -1.27 -7.00
C ASP A 98 1.27 -2.15 -6.22
N TYR A 99 2.18 -1.57 -5.45
CA TYR A 99 3.22 -2.31 -4.74
C TYR A 99 2.76 -2.80 -3.36
N PHE A 100 1.66 -3.55 -3.30
CA PHE A 100 1.17 -4.13 -2.04
C PHE A 100 2.05 -5.29 -1.58
N TYR A 101 2.34 -6.22 -2.48
CA TYR A 101 3.35 -7.26 -2.30
C TYR A 101 4.38 -7.14 -3.43
N PRO A 102 5.68 -7.43 -3.17
CA PRO A 102 6.68 -7.48 -4.23
C PRO A 102 6.48 -8.70 -5.14
N ASP A 103 7.10 -8.65 -6.31
CA ASP A 103 7.20 -9.84 -7.17
C ASP A 103 8.10 -10.91 -6.53
N GLY A 104 7.69 -12.17 -6.62
CA GLY A 104 8.43 -13.32 -6.12
C GLY A 104 8.02 -13.77 -4.72
N ASP A 105 8.94 -14.47 -4.06
CA ASP A 105 8.66 -15.04 -2.74
C ASP A 105 8.65 -13.95 -1.67
N PHE A 106 7.68 -14.05 -0.75
CA PHE A 106 7.54 -13.13 0.37
C PHE A 106 7.47 -13.92 1.67
N GLU A 107 8.35 -13.57 2.62
CA GLU A 107 8.55 -14.32 3.87
C GLU A 107 7.51 -13.94 4.94
N ASP A 108 6.25 -14.32 4.70
CA ASP A 108 5.13 -14.10 5.62
C ASP A 108 4.48 -15.39 6.14
N GLY A 109 5.14 -16.53 5.96
CA GLY A 109 4.61 -17.83 6.36
C GLY A 109 4.27 -17.95 7.84
N GLU A 110 5.09 -17.36 8.74
CA GLU A 110 4.82 -17.35 10.17
C GLU A 110 3.60 -16.49 10.51
N THR A 111 3.46 -15.35 9.82
CA THR A 111 2.30 -14.45 9.97
C THR A 111 1.03 -15.13 9.47
N TYR A 112 1.11 -15.84 8.34
CA TYR A 112 0.00 -16.66 7.84
C TYR A 112 -0.40 -17.77 8.83
N ALA A 113 0.58 -18.47 9.42
CA ALA A 113 0.29 -19.47 10.45
C ALA A 113 -0.46 -18.88 11.66
N LYS A 114 -0.20 -17.60 11.98
CA LYS A 114 -0.81 -16.89 13.10
C LYS A 114 -2.20 -16.33 12.78
N TYR A 115 -2.39 -15.77 11.60
CA TYR A 115 -3.59 -15.01 11.24
C TYR A 115 -4.38 -15.57 10.05
N GLY A 116 -3.85 -16.56 9.35
CA GLY A 116 -4.45 -17.12 8.13
C GLY A 116 -5.54 -18.18 8.36
N ALA A 117 -5.90 -18.46 9.63
CA ALA A 117 -6.94 -19.43 9.94
C ALA A 117 -8.29 -19.01 9.32
N GLY A 118 -8.88 -19.92 8.53
CA GLY A 118 -10.16 -19.67 7.85
C GLY A 118 -10.04 -19.31 6.37
N TYR A 119 -8.83 -19.03 5.86
CA TYR A 119 -8.60 -18.84 4.43
C TYR A 119 -8.25 -20.18 3.76
N ALA A 120 -8.67 -20.33 2.50
CA ALA A 120 -8.43 -21.55 1.74
C ALA A 120 -6.96 -21.69 1.32
N SER A 121 -6.25 -20.56 1.16
CA SER A 121 -4.83 -20.52 0.80
C SER A 121 -4.16 -19.26 1.34
N ILE A 122 -2.82 -19.23 1.31
CA ILE A 122 -2.04 -18.05 1.66
C ILE A 122 -2.30 -16.91 0.66
N GLU A 123 -2.54 -17.22 -0.61
CA GLU A 123 -2.86 -16.23 -1.65
C GLU A 123 -4.21 -15.56 -1.38
N ASP A 124 -5.23 -16.31 -0.92
CA ASP A 124 -6.52 -15.74 -0.53
C ASP A 124 -6.39 -14.84 0.68
N TRP A 125 -5.57 -15.24 1.65
CA TRP A 125 -5.28 -14.43 2.82
C TRP A 125 -4.51 -13.15 2.45
N ARG A 126 -3.51 -13.23 1.57
CA ARG A 126 -2.78 -12.05 1.08
C ARG A 126 -3.70 -11.08 0.36
N ARG A 127 -4.60 -11.56 -0.51
CA ARG A 127 -5.62 -10.72 -1.16
C ARG A 127 -6.52 -10.03 -0.13
N ASN A 128 -6.96 -10.77 0.87
CA ASN A 128 -7.78 -10.20 1.93
C ASN A 128 -7.04 -9.10 2.71
N ASN A 129 -5.73 -9.25 2.97
CA ASN A 129 -4.95 -8.20 3.65
C ASN A 129 -4.94 -6.91 2.82
N VAL A 130 -4.76 -7.01 1.51
CA VAL A 130 -4.82 -5.86 0.61
C VAL A 130 -6.24 -5.27 0.56
N ASP A 131 -7.26 -6.11 0.37
CA ASP A 131 -8.66 -5.68 0.33
C ASP A 131 -9.06 -4.93 1.60
N THR A 132 -8.62 -5.43 2.76
CA THR A 132 -8.89 -4.80 4.06
C THR A 132 -8.30 -3.40 4.12
N LEU A 133 -7.02 -3.23 3.77
CA LEU A 133 -6.40 -1.90 3.75
C LEU A 133 -7.14 -0.95 2.80
N ILE A 134 -7.47 -1.41 1.58
CA ILE A 134 -8.19 -0.59 0.59
C ILE A 134 -9.53 -0.13 1.16
N LYS A 135 -10.29 -1.07 1.73
CA LYS A 135 -11.60 -0.76 2.32
C LYS A 135 -11.50 0.21 3.49
N GLU A 136 -10.60 -0.05 4.44
CA GLU A 136 -10.44 0.78 5.64
C GLU A 136 -9.94 2.19 5.27
N THR A 137 -9.04 2.31 4.29
CA THR A 137 -8.62 3.62 3.77
C THR A 137 -9.78 4.36 3.10
N TYR A 138 -10.58 3.67 2.29
CA TYR A 138 -11.77 4.27 1.67
C TYR A 138 -12.75 4.77 2.74
N ASP A 139 -13.06 3.92 3.72
CA ASP A 139 -13.98 4.26 4.80
C ASP A 139 -13.48 5.48 5.61
N LEU A 140 -12.19 5.53 5.93
CA LEU A 140 -11.55 6.65 6.62
C LEU A 140 -11.68 7.95 5.82
N VAL A 141 -11.32 7.93 4.53
CA VAL A 141 -11.44 9.09 3.65
C VAL A 141 -12.89 9.57 3.57
N LYS A 142 -13.86 8.66 3.43
CA LYS A 142 -15.29 9.01 3.37
C LYS A 142 -15.84 9.51 4.70
N ALA A 143 -15.40 8.94 5.81
CA ALA A 143 -15.81 9.37 7.16
C ALA A 143 -15.36 10.79 7.51
N SER A 144 -14.32 11.31 6.86
CA SER A 144 -13.84 12.67 7.05
C SER A 144 -14.87 13.76 6.68
N GLY A 145 -15.86 13.40 5.85
CA GLY A 145 -16.86 14.34 5.31
C GLY A 145 -16.30 15.36 4.32
N LYS A 146 -15.00 15.28 3.98
CA LYS A 146 -14.37 16.14 2.95
C LYS A 146 -14.71 15.63 1.55
N ASP A 147 -14.75 16.53 0.57
CA ASP A 147 -14.85 16.17 -0.86
C ASP A 147 -13.49 15.69 -1.36
N MET A 148 -13.09 14.53 -0.86
CA MET A 148 -11.79 13.91 -1.11
C MET A 148 -11.99 12.57 -1.83
N LEU A 149 -11.17 12.35 -2.86
CA LEU A 149 -11.15 11.10 -3.60
C LEU A 149 -10.16 10.11 -2.98
N PHE A 150 -10.50 8.83 -3.05
CA PHE A 150 -9.54 7.75 -2.85
C PHE A 150 -9.40 6.96 -4.14
N GLY A 151 -8.18 6.72 -4.58
CA GLY A 151 -7.88 6.00 -5.79
C GLY A 151 -6.74 5.01 -5.64
N VAL A 152 -6.74 3.99 -6.48
CA VAL A 152 -5.69 2.98 -6.57
C VAL A 152 -5.32 2.80 -8.03
N SER A 153 -4.03 2.71 -8.36
CA SER A 153 -3.54 2.41 -9.70
C SER A 153 -2.89 1.02 -9.75
N PRO A 154 -3.68 -0.06 -9.79
CA PRO A 154 -3.14 -1.40 -9.93
C PRO A 154 -2.53 -1.60 -11.32
N SER A 155 -1.65 -2.60 -11.47
CA SER A 155 -1.15 -3.02 -12.79
C SER A 155 -2.30 -3.25 -13.77
N GLY A 156 -2.13 -2.82 -15.01
CA GLY A 156 -3.20 -2.77 -16.01
C GLY A 156 -3.83 -4.12 -16.39
N VAL A 157 -3.15 -5.23 -16.08
CA VAL A 157 -3.67 -6.58 -16.27
C VAL A 157 -4.09 -7.15 -14.92
N TRP A 158 -5.39 -7.28 -14.69
CA TRP A 158 -5.89 -7.93 -13.48
C TRP A 158 -5.51 -9.42 -13.47
N ALA A 159 -5.86 -10.14 -14.54
CA ALA A 159 -5.43 -11.51 -14.84
C ALA A 159 -5.56 -11.75 -16.35
N ASP A 160 -4.71 -12.62 -16.88
CA ASP A 160 -4.86 -13.15 -18.24
C ASP A 160 -6.01 -14.17 -18.29
N LYS A 161 -6.69 -14.25 -19.42
CA LYS A 161 -7.77 -15.24 -19.62
C LYS A 161 -7.28 -16.68 -19.49
N ALA A 162 -6.00 -16.91 -19.79
CA ALA A 162 -5.38 -18.23 -19.64
C ALA A 162 -5.24 -18.66 -18.16
N SER A 163 -5.00 -17.68 -17.27
CA SER A 163 -4.86 -17.90 -15.82
C SER A 163 -6.20 -17.87 -15.09
N ASN A 164 -7.15 -17.08 -15.59
CA ASN A 164 -8.45 -16.91 -14.97
C ASN A 164 -9.54 -16.68 -16.02
N PRO A 165 -10.64 -17.48 -16.02
CA PRO A 165 -11.73 -17.31 -17.00
C PRO A 165 -12.36 -15.91 -17.02
N LEU A 166 -12.24 -15.14 -15.93
CA LEU A 166 -12.71 -13.76 -15.80
C LEU A 166 -11.67 -12.74 -16.29
N GLY A 167 -10.48 -13.19 -16.65
CA GLY A 167 -9.37 -12.37 -17.11
C GLY A 167 -9.59 -11.78 -18.50
N SER A 168 -8.69 -10.87 -18.88
CA SER A 168 -8.63 -10.24 -20.21
C SER A 168 -7.91 -11.13 -21.21
N ASP A 169 -8.18 -10.92 -22.48
CA ASP A 169 -7.47 -11.59 -23.58
C ASP A 169 -6.11 -10.89 -23.80
N THR A 170 -5.23 -11.08 -22.84
CA THR A 170 -3.89 -10.51 -22.75
C THR A 170 -2.86 -11.63 -22.61
N TYR A 171 -1.60 -11.33 -22.97
CA TYR A 171 -0.49 -12.29 -22.94
C TYR A 171 0.73 -11.64 -22.32
N GLY A 172 1.15 -12.19 -21.18
CA GLY A 172 2.32 -11.70 -20.47
C GLY A 172 2.09 -10.35 -19.83
N GLY A 173 2.95 -10.02 -18.90
CA GLY A 173 2.82 -8.85 -18.05
C GLY A 173 2.51 -9.25 -16.61
N THR A 174 2.45 -8.26 -15.75
CA THR A 174 2.18 -8.49 -14.33
C THR A 174 0.68 -8.60 -14.11
N GLU A 175 0.22 -9.79 -13.75
CA GLU A 175 -1.16 -10.04 -13.36
C GLU A 175 -1.36 -9.60 -11.90
N SER A 176 -1.97 -8.45 -11.66
CA SER A 176 -2.07 -7.83 -10.34
C SER A 176 -2.75 -8.74 -9.31
N TYR A 177 -3.73 -9.53 -9.72
CA TYR A 177 -4.45 -10.48 -8.86
C TYR A 177 -3.54 -11.57 -8.29
N TYR A 178 -2.58 -12.07 -9.08
CA TYR A 178 -1.70 -13.16 -8.68
C TYR A 178 -0.35 -12.70 -8.13
N ARG A 179 0.15 -11.55 -8.59
CA ARG A 179 1.49 -11.07 -8.25
C ARG A 179 1.49 -10.12 -7.06
N HIS A 180 0.58 -9.16 -7.08
CA HIS A 180 0.49 -8.12 -6.03
C HIS A 180 -0.70 -8.34 -5.10
N TYR A 181 -1.45 -9.45 -5.30
CA TYR A 181 -2.66 -9.80 -4.54
C TYR A 181 -3.72 -8.69 -4.55
N ALA A 182 -3.76 -7.91 -5.64
CA ALA A 182 -4.65 -6.77 -5.83
C ALA A 182 -5.90 -7.18 -6.63
N ASP A 183 -7.04 -7.32 -5.95
CA ASP A 183 -8.32 -7.66 -6.59
C ASP A 183 -9.12 -6.42 -6.95
N SER A 184 -8.61 -5.64 -7.92
CA SER A 184 -9.28 -4.41 -8.39
C SER A 184 -10.69 -4.65 -8.93
N ARG A 185 -11.02 -5.86 -9.38
CA ARG A 185 -12.39 -6.21 -9.82
C ARG A 185 -13.36 -6.29 -8.65
N LYS A 186 -12.90 -6.72 -7.49
CA LYS A 186 -13.69 -6.75 -6.26
C LYS A 186 -13.95 -5.31 -5.80
N TRP A 187 -12.91 -4.47 -5.74
CA TRP A 187 -13.01 -3.10 -5.23
C TRP A 187 -13.98 -2.21 -6.02
N VAL A 188 -14.17 -2.48 -7.32
CA VAL A 188 -15.12 -1.73 -8.16
C VAL A 188 -16.58 -2.18 -7.93
N LYS A 189 -16.79 -3.36 -7.32
CA LYS A 189 -18.14 -3.92 -7.12
C LYS A 189 -18.69 -3.69 -5.71
N GLU A 190 -17.80 -3.53 -4.75
CA GLU A 190 -18.11 -3.35 -3.33
C GLU A 190 -17.94 -1.88 -2.89
#